data_5c2e632867cfc2e35493e5ea88f0006a
#
_entry.id   5c2e632867cfc2e35493e5ea88f0006a
#
_cell.length_a   1.000
_cell.length_b   1.000
_cell.length_c   1.000
_cell.angle_alpha   90.00
_cell.angle_beta   90.00
_cell.angle_gamma   90.00
#
_symmetry.space_group_name_H-M   'P 1'
#
loop_
_entity.id
_entity.type
_entity.pdbx_description
1 polymer ?
#
loop_
_entity_poly.entity_id
_entity_poly.type
_entity_poly.pdbx_seq_one_letter_code
_entity_poly.pdbx_strand_id
1 'polypeptide(L)'
;EDIERKIEAKRAKLSGLVTKEGAAQIIAAELGISFSNERLKIEELLPGMKKVSVIGKTITLFPVRKFTRNGQEGKVVNIVIADETSNIRVVLWDTNHISLIEKGEISNGDVVFISNASMRDNELHLGSFSEIKISDEILEDVKTEKSFKEKTISNLKVSDNANVRAFVVQSFEPKTFNVCPECNKKVNVVQENFVCDTHNNVIPQKRGVINIVLDDGTGTIRTVAFHNLLTNLGISIEDSEKIPYQRE
;
A
#
# COMPACT_ATOMS: atom_id res chain seq x y z
N GLU A 1 25.78 -10.67 12.98
CA GLU A 1 27.15 -10.46 12.38
C GLU A 1 27.60 -11.64 11.51
N ASP A 2 27.54 -12.88 11.97
CA ASP A 2 28.04 -14.03 11.17
C ASP A 2 27.19 -14.33 9.93
N ILE A 3 25.87 -14.19 10.02
CA ILE A 3 24.93 -14.37 8.90
C ILE A 3 25.11 -13.26 7.85
N GLU A 4 25.25 -12.02 8.25
CA GLU A 4 25.47 -10.90 7.31
C GLU A 4 26.77 -11.06 6.56
N ARG A 5 27.84 -11.49 7.24
CA ARG A 5 29.12 -11.78 6.60
C ARG A 5 29.02 -12.91 5.57
N LYS A 6 28.23 -13.95 5.87
CA LYS A 6 27.96 -15.04 4.92
C LYS A 6 27.15 -14.56 3.71
N ILE A 7 26.18 -13.67 3.91
CA ILE A 7 25.37 -13.06 2.84
C ILE A 7 26.26 -12.24 1.90
N GLU A 8 27.08 -11.36 2.44
CA GLU A 8 27.99 -10.54 1.63
C GLU A 8 29.05 -11.39 0.89
N ALA A 9 29.61 -12.41 1.54
CA ALA A 9 30.53 -13.35 0.91
C ALA A 9 29.86 -14.13 -0.24
N LYS A 10 28.59 -14.53 -0.07
CA LYS A 10 27.85 -15.22 -1.12
C LYS A 10 27.55 -14.30 -2.29
N ARG A 11 27.18 -13.05 -2.01
CA ARG A 11 26.93 -12.01 -3.01
C ARG A 11 28.19 -11.71 -3.82
N ALA A 12 29.34 -11.59 -3.16
CA ALA A 12 30.63 -11.41 -3.82
C ALA A 12 30.99 -12.60 -4.72
N LYS A 13 30.77 -13.84 -4.24
CA LYS A 13 31.00 -15.07 -5.05
C LYS A 13 30.14 -15.13 -6.30
N LEU A 14 28.94 -14.56 -6.27
CA LEU A 14 28.02 -14.53 -7.42
C LEU A 14 28.17 -13.22 -8.23
N SER A 15 29.32 -12.53 -8.09
CA SER A 15 29.70 -11.36 -8.89
C SER A 15 28.62 -10.26 -8.90
N GLY A 16 27.85 -10.13 -7.83
CA GLY A 16 26.78 -9.13 -7.71
C GLY A 16 25.52 -9.42 -8.54
N LEU A 17 25.40 -10.57 -9.18
CA LEU A 17 24.24 -10.97 -9.97
C LEU A 17 22.99 -11.21 -9.13
N VAL A 18 23.12 -11.32 -7.80
CA VAL A 18 22.01 -11.51 -6.87
C VAL A 18 21.90 -10.33 -5.91
N THR A 19 20.67 -10.00 -5.54
CA THR A 19 20.39 -9.01 -4.48
C THR A 19 20.83 -9.55 -3.11
N LYS A 20 20.89 -8.68 -2.10
CA LYS A 20 21.21 -9.09 -0.72
C LYS A 20 20.20 -10.12 -0.20
N GLU A 21 18.92 -9.92 -0.52
CA GLU A 21 17.81 -10.82 -0.19
C GLU A 21 17.94 -12.18 -0.91
N GLY A 22 18.32 -12.16 -2.19
CA GLY A 22 18.57 -13.38 -2.96
C GLY A 22 19.74 -14.20 -2.39
N ALA A 23 20.82 -13.54 -1.98
CA ALA A 23 21.94 -14.19 -1.32
C ALA A 23 21.54 -14.76 0.05
N ALA A 24 20.71 -14.06 0.81
CA ALA A 24 20.16 -14.53 2.09
C ALA A 24 19.30 -15.79 1.90
N GLN A 25 18.45 -15.82 0.87
CA GLN A 25 17.63 -17.01 0.54
C GLN A 25 18.50 -18.22 0.16
N ILE A 26 19.58 -18.02 -0.59
CA ILE A 26 20.51 -19.11 -0.95
C ILE A 26 21.17 -19.67 0.32
N ILE A 27 21.62 -18.80 1.24
CA ILE A 27 22.25 -19.23 2.49
C ILE A 27 21.25 -19.95 3.39
N ALA A 28 20.02 -19.45 3.49
CA ALA A 28 18.96 -20.10 4.23
C ALA A 28 18.70 -21.52 3.71
N ALA A 29 18.63 -21.69 2.36
CA ALA A 29 18.50 -23.00 1.73
C ALA A 29 19.71 -23.92 2.00
N GLU A 30 20.93 -23.40 2.01
CA GLU A 30 22.14 -24.15 2.38
C GLU A 30 22.15 -24.59 3.85
N LEU A 31 21.49 -23.83 4.71
CA LEU A 31 21.30 -24.16 6.13
C LEU A 31 20.08 -25.09 6.36
N GLY A 32 19.42 -25.56 5.29
CA GLY A 32 18.23 -26.40 5.37
C GLY A 32 16.95 -25.66 5.74
N ILE A 33 16.98 -24.32 5.78
CA ILE A 33 15.81 -23.49 6.04
C ILE A 33 15.10 -23.28 4.70
N SER A 34 13.97 -23.95 4.52
CA SER A 34 13.11 -23.78 3.34
C SER A 34 11.94 -22.87 3.69
N PHE A 35 11.91 -21.66 3.12
CA PHE A 35 10.77 -20.75 3.24
C PHE A 35 9.61 -21.12 2.32
N SER A 36 9.76 -22.18 1.50
CA SER A 36 8.80 -22.51 0.44
C SER A 36 7.48 -23.11 0.94
N ASN A 37 7.37 -23.48 2.23
CA ASN A 37 6.16 -24.06 2.82
C ASN A 37 5.77 -23.46 4.18
N GLU A 38 6.52 -22.53 4.74
CA GLU A 38 6.11 -21.85 5.98
C GLU A 38 5.08 -20.79 5.68
N ARG A 39 3.95 -20.86 6.38
CA ARG A 39 2.95 -19.81 6.40
C ARG A 39 3.49 -18.67 7.27
N LEU A 40 3.66 -17.52 6.65
CA LEU A 40 4.05 -16.31 7.36
C LEU A 40 2.81 -15.61 7.91
N LYS A 41 2.97 -14.93 9.04
CA LYS A 41 2.00 -13.97 9.52
C LYS A 41 2.12 -12.68 8.70
N ILE A 42 1.01 -11.94 8.59
CA ILE A 42 0.98 -10.74 7.76
C ILE A 42 1.99 -9.68 8.24
N GLU A 43 2.24 -9.56 9.57
CA GLU A 43 3.25 -8.62 10.09
C GLU A 43 4.69 -9.01 9.78
N GLU A 44 4.96 -10.26 9.44
CA GLU A 44 6.30 -10.76 9.09
C GLU A 44 6.66 -10.49 7.63
N LEU A 45 5.68 -10.07 6.82
CA LEU A 45 5.88 -9.79 5.41
C LEU A 45 6.73 -8.54 5.21
N LEU A 46 7.83 -8.69 4.48
CA LEU A 46 8.75 -7.60 4.17
C LEU A 46 8.76 -7.31 2.66
N PRO A 47 8.92 -6.04 2.25
CA PRO A 47 9.07 -5.68 0.86
C PRO A 47 10.18 -6.47 0.16
N GLY A 48 9.92 -6.94 -1.07
CA GLY A 48 10.88 -7.73 -1.84
C GLY A 48 10.80 -9.24 -1.65
N MET A 49 10.06 -9.74 -0.65
CA MET A 49 9.85 -11.19 -0.47
C MET A 49 9.14 -11.80 -1.69
N LYS A 50 9.55 -13.01 -2.05
CA LYS A 50 8.98 -13.81 -3.14
C LYS A 50 8.57 -15.17 -2.64
N LYS A 51 7.57 -15.77 -3.31
CA LYS A 51 7.05 -17.11 -2.98
C LYS A 51 6.55 -17.21 -1.53
N VAL A 52 5.94 -16.13 -1.03
CA VAL A 52 5.36 -16.12 0.31
C VAL A 52 4.02 -16.84 0.32
N SER A 53 3.72 -17.48 1.46
CA SER A 53 2.43 -18.10 1.73
C SER A 53 1.84 -17.50 2.99
N VAL A 54 0.58 -17.11 2.91
CA VAL A 54 -0.17 -16.50 4.02
C VAL A 54 -1.59 -17.03 4.07
N ILE A 55 -2.19 -16.94 5.25
CA ILE A 55 -3.63 -17.16 5.43
C ILE A 55 -4.23 -15.89 6.03
N GLY A 56 -5.42 -15.52 5.60
CA GLY A 56 -6.09 -14.34 6.13
C GLY A 56 -7.58 -14.34 5.80
N LYS A 57 -8.33 -13.65 6.65
CA LYS A 57 -9.76 -13.41 6.44
C LYS A 57 -9.95 -12.21 5.53
N THR A 58 -10.74 -12.35 4.50
CA THR A 58 -11.10 -11.27 3.58
C THR A 58 -11.97 -10.24 4.29
N ILE A 59 -11.47 -9.02 4.46
CA ILE A 59 -12.18 -7.94 5.16
C ILE A 59 -12.73 -6.87 4.22
N THR A 60 -12.17 -6.75 3.01
CA THR A 60 -12.63 -5.80 2.00
C THR A 60 -12.37 -6.34 0.60
N LEU A 61 -13.40 -6.34 -0.24
CA LEU A 61 -13.29 -6.60 -1.68
C LEU A 61 -13.52 -5.28 -2.42
N PHE A 62 -12.61 -4.94 -3.33
CA PHE A 62 -12.78 -3.78 -4.21
C PHE A 62 -13.36 -4.20 -5.55
N PRO A 63 -14.05 -3.30 -6.25
CA PRO A 63 -14.58 -3.56 -7.59
C PRO A 63 -13.47 -3.93 -8.57
N VAL A 64 -13.77 -4.82 -9.53
CA VAL A 64 -12.87 -5.14 -10.64
C VAL A 64 -12.65 -3.89 -11.48
N ARG A 65 -11.40 -3.52 -11.70
CA ARG A 65 -11.02 -2.42 -12.58
C ARG A 65 -10.42 -2.96 -13.87
N LYS A 66 -10.88 -2.40 -14.99
CA LYS A 66 -10.30 -2.65 -16.30
C LYS A 66 -9.24 -1.59 -16.59
N PHE A 67 -8.19 -1.97 -17.27
CA PHE A 67 -7.17 -1.05 -17.76
C PHE A 67 -6.69 -1.50 -19.13
N THR A 68 -6.17 -0.56 -19.89
CA THR A 68 -5.55 -0.84 -21.20
C THR A 68 -4.07 -0.50 -21.10
N ARG A 69 -3.21 -1.45 -21.44
CA ARG A 69 -1.76 -1.25 -21.49
C ARG A 69 -1.22 -1.77 -22.82
N ASN A 70 -0.55 -0.93 -23.58
CA ASN A 70 0.00 -1.26 -24.90
C ASN A 70 -1.05 -1.86 -25.86
N GLY A 71 -2.29 -1.34 -25.83
CA GLY A 71 -3.38 -1.84 -26.67
C GLY A 71 -4.04 -3.15 -26.20
N GLN A 72 -3.59 -3.73 -25.09
CA GLN A 72 -4.19 -4.92 -24.50
C GLN A 72 -5.05 -4.54 -23.30
N GLU A 73 -6.26 -5.08 -23.25
CA GLU A 73 -7.14 -4.94 -22.11
C GLU A 73 -6.70 -5.91 -20.99
N GLY A 74 -6.67 -5.41 -19.78
CA GLY A 74 -6.40 -6.18 -18.58
C GLY A 74 -7.43 -5.88 -17.50
N LYS A 75 -7.49 -6.79 -16.51
CA LYS A 75 -8.29 -6.61 -15.31
C LYS A 75 -7.38 -6.64 -14.09
N VAL A 76 -7.76 -5.94 -13.04
CA VAL A 76 -7.13 -5.99 -11.72
C VAL A 76 -8.19 -5.90 -10.64
N VAL A 77 -8.01 -6.68 -9.60
CA VAL A 77 -8.84 -6.59 -8.39
C VAL A 77 -7.93 -6.47 -7.18
N ASN A 78 -8.36 -5.66 -6.24
CA ASN A 78 -7.74 -5.55 -4.93
C ASN A 78 -8.65 -6.17 -3.89
N ILE A 79 -8.08 -6.90 -2.96
CA ILE A 79 -8.76 -7.34 -1.74
C ILE A 79 -7.89 -6.96 -0.53
N VAL A 80 -8.48 -6.87 0.64
CA VAL A 80 -7.73 -6.76 1.89
C VAL A 80 -8.00 -8.00 2.70
N ILE A 81 -6.94 -8.66 3.12
CA ILE A 81 -7.00 -9.80 4.04
C ILE A 81 -6.36 -9.43 5.37
N ALA A 82 -6.81 -10.05 6.44
CA ALA A 82 -6.31 -9.83 7.79
C ALA A 82 -6.10 -11.15 8.52
N ASP A 83 -5.09 -11.19 9.36
CA ASP A 83 -4.89 -12.21 10.39
C ASP A 83 -4.90 -11.55 11.78
N GLU A 84 -4.54 -12.30 12.81
CA GLU A 84 -4.46 -11.81 14.18
C GLU A 84 -3.31 -10.81 14.40
N THR A 85 -2.38 -10.68 13.47
CA THR A 85 -1.21 -9.81 13.58
C THR A 85 -1.38 -8.47 12.87
N SER A 86 -1.94 -8.48 11.65
CA SER A 86 -2.08 -7.29 10.81
C SER A 86 -3.07 -7.51 9.67
N ASN A 87 -3.17 -6.54 8.76
CA ASN A 87 -3.84 -6.70 7.48
C ASN A 87 -2.98 -6.22 6.32
N ILE A 88 -3.26 -6.73 5.12
CA ILE A 88 -2.52 -6.41 3.91
C ILE A 88 -3.43 -6.33 2.70
N ARG A 89 -3.13 -5.40 1.79
CA ARG A 89 -3.75 -5.36 0.48
C ARG A 89 -3.13 -6.43 -0.42
N VAL A 90 -3.99 -7.18 -1.08
CA VAL A 90 -3.63 -8.19 -2.08
C VAL A 90 -4.11 -7.72 -3.44
N VAL A 91 -3.22 -7.71 -4.42
CA VAL A 91 -3.47 -7.29 -5.79
C VAL A 91 -3.49 -8.51 -6.70
N LEU A 92 -4.64 -8.81 -7.29
CA LEU A 92 -4.85 -9.94 -8.20
C LEU A 92 -4.76 -9.45 -9.64
N TRP A 93 -3.82 -10.02 -10.40
CA TRP A 93 -3.58 -9.70 -11.81
C TRP A 93 -4.04 -10.82 -12.75
N ASP A 94 -4.15 -12.04 -12.26
CA ASP A 94 -4.54 -13.21 -13.04
C ASP A 94 -6.07 -13.29 -13.17
N THR A 95 -6.54 -13.51 -14.38
CA THR A 95 -7.98 -13.59 -14.70
C THR A 95 -8.68 -14.75 -13.99
N ASN A 96 -7.98 -15.86 -13.72
CA ASN A 96 -8.55 -16.99 -12.98
C ASN A 96 -8.84 -16.59 -11.54
N HIS A 97 -7.89 -15.90 -10.88
CA HIS A 97 -8.10 -15.39 -9.51
C HIS A 97 -9.21 -14.35 -9.47
N ILE A 98 -9.24 -13.43 -10.45
CA ILE A 98 -10.28 -12.41 -10.56
C ILE A 98 -11.65 -13.04 -10.75
N SER A 99 -11.75 -14.14 -11.51
CA SER A 99 -13.01 -14.83 -11.74
C SER A 99 -13.64 -15.42 -10.47
N LEU A 100 -12.83 -15.80 -9.47
CA LEU A 100 -13.33 -16.27 -8.17
C LEU A 100 -14.11 -15.16 -7.44
N ILE A 101 -13.62 -13.92 -7.57
CA ILE A 101 -14.29 -12.75 -7.00
C ILE A 101 -15.53 -12.38 -7.83
N GLU A 102 -15.43 -12.36 -9.17
CA GLU A 102 -16.54 -12.01 -10.06
C GLU A 102 -17.73 -12.99 -9.92
N LYS A 103 -17.45 -14.27 -9.67
CA LYS A 103 -18.46 -15.31 -9.46
C LYS A 103 -19.00 -15.36 -8.01
N GLY A 104 -18.39 -14.59 -7.09
CA GLY A 104 -18.76 -14.62 -5.69
C GLY A 104 -18.30 -15.90 -4.95
N GLU A 105 -17.36 -16.66 -5.52
CA GLU A 105 -16.77 -17.82 -4.87
C GLU A 105 -15.91 -17.39 -3.67
N ILE A 106 -15.30 -16.18 -3.71
CA ILE A 106 -14.64 -15.54 -2.58
C ILE A 106 -15.40 -14.27 -2.23
N SER A 107 -15.83 -14.16 -0.99
CA SER A 107 -16.63 -13.07 -0.44
C SER A 107 -15.99 -12.43 0.80
N ASN A 108 -16.51 -11.30 1.25
CA ASN A 108 -16.10 -10.72 2.52
C ASN A 108 -16.42 -11.67 3.67
N GLY A 109 -15.45 -11.89 4.54
CA GLY A 109 -15.54 -12.80 5.67
C GLY A 109 -14.94 -14.17 5.43
N ASP A 110 -14.70 -14.58 4.18
CA ASP A 110 -14.06 -15.84 3.87
C ASP A 110 -12.59 -15.85 4.24
N VAL A 111 -12.11 -16.97 4.76
CA VAL A 111 -10.68 -17.16 5.02
C VAL A 111 -10.04 -17.74 3.76
N VAL A 112 -9.00 -17.09 3.29
CA VAL A 112 -8.28 -17.50 2.09
C VAL A 112 -6.83 -17.87 2.42
N PHE A 113 -6.37 -18.94 1.82
CA PHE A 113 -4.96 -19.33 1.77
C PHE A 113 -4.38 -18.88 0.44
N ILE A 114 -3.28 -18.13 0.52
CA ILE A 114 -2.53 -17.61 -0.61
C ILE A 114 -1.15 -18.22 -0.60
N SER A 115 -0.67 -18.69 -1.75
CA SER A 115 0.69 -19.20 -1.91
C SER A 115 1.38 -18.64 -3.16
N ASN A 116 2.70 -18.71 -3.16
CA ASN A 116 3.56 -18.20 -4.25
C ASN A 116 3.32 -16.70 -4.59
N ALA A 117 2.88 -15.91 -3.64
CA ALA A 117 2.72 -14.48 -3.82
C ALA A 117 4.05 -13.72 -3.68
N SER A 118 4.11 -12.50 -4.15
CA SER A 118 5.29 -11.64 -4.03
C SER A 118 4.94 -10.31 -3.37
N MET A 119 5.78 -9.90 -2.42
CA MET A 119 5.69 -8.58 -1.80
C MET A 119 6.32 -7.53 -2.70
N ARG A 120 5.54 -6.52 -3.04
CA ARG A 120 6.01 -5.30 -3.72
C ARG A 120 5.52 -4.11 -2.91
N ASP A 121 6.45 -3.26 -2.52
CA ASP A 121 6.17 -2.19 -1.57
C ASP A 121 5.50 -2.76 -0.30
N ASN A 122 4.28 -2.38 0.00
CA ASN A 122 3.52 -2.88 1.13
C ASN A 122 2.24 -3.63 0.69
N GLU A 123 2.27 -4.22 -0.50
CA GLU A 123 1.15 -4.97 -1.08
C GLU A 123 1.59 -6.38 -1.49
N LEU A 124 0.71 -7.34 -1.37
CA LEU A 124 0.92 -8.71 -1.80
C LEU A 124 0.37 -8.89 -3.22
N HIS A 125 1.24 -9.21 -4.17
CA HIS A 125 0.87 -9.37 -5.57
C HIS A 125 0.76 -10.83 -5.96
N LEU A 126 -0.38 -11.19 -6.55
CA LEU A 126 -0.65 -12.50 -7.12
C LEU A 126 -0.57 -12.44 -8.63
N GLY A 127 0.38 -13.21 -9.20
CA GLY A 127 0.50 -13.42 -10.64
C GLY A 127 0.04 -14.83 -11.02
N SER A 128 0.32 -15.23 -12.26
CA SER A 128 -0.14 -16.51 -12.82
C SER A 128 0.41 -17.77 -12.12
N PHE A 129 1.49 -17.65 -11.37
CA PHE A 129 2.07 -18.77 -10.59
C PHE A 129 1.60 -18.78 -9.12
N SER A 130 0.87 -17.75 -8.70
CA SER A 130 0.31 -17.69 -7.37
C SER A 130 -0.98 -18.50 -7.31
N GLU A 131 -1.35 -18.95 -6.13
CA GLU A 131 -2.64 -19.59 -5.88
C GLU A 131 -3.39 -18.85 -4.77
N ILE A 132 -4.71 -18.81 -4.89
CA ILE A 132 -5.63 -18.37 -3.85
C ILE A 132 -6.75 -19.40 -3.74
N LYS A 133 -7.02 -19.86 -2.52
CA LYS A 133 -8.04 -20.88 -2.23
C LYS A 133 -8.78 -20.51 -0.94
N ILE A 134 -10.05 -20.86 -0.86
CA ILE A 134 -10.79 -20.79 0.40
C ILE A 134 -10.16 -21.81 1.36
N SER A 135 -10.03 -21.43 2.61
CA SER A 135 -9.60 -22.29 3.71
C SER A 135 -10.73 -22.50 4.69
N ASP A 136 -10.83 -23.73 5.18
CA ASP A 136 -11.79 -24.09 6.24
C ASP A 136 -11.30 -23.66 7.65
N GLU A 137 -10.13 -23.02 7.74
CA GLU A 137 -9.62 -22.50 9.01
C GLU A 137 -10.46 -21.34 9.50
N ILE A 138 -10.67 -21.27 10.81
CA ILE A 138 -11.44 -20.20 11.46
C ILE A 138 -10.45 -19.18 12.02
N LEU A 139 -10.56 -17.93 11.56
CA LEU A 139 -9.83 -16.79 12.11
C LEU A 139 -10.84 -15.89 12.83
N GLU A 140 -10.91 -15.98 14.16
CA GLU A 140 -11.89 -15.25 14.97
C GLU A 140 -11.46 -13.80 15.19
N ASP A 141 -10.22 -13.58 15.66
CA ASP A 141 -9.69 -12.27 16.01
C ASP A 141 -8.73 -11.76 14.92
N VAL A 142 -9.26 -11.08 13.91
CA VAL A 142 -8.43 -10.48 12.86
C VAL A 142 -8.32 -8.97 13.03
N LYS A 143 -7.14 -8.43 12.76
CA LYS A 143 -6.88 -6.99 12.80
C LYS A 143 -7.40 -6.28 11.55
N THR A 144 -8.59 -5.74 11.64
CA THR A 144 -9.22 -4.98 10.55
C THR A 144 -8.61 -3.59 10.36
N GLU A 145 -8.05 -3.00 11.40
CA GLU A 145 -7.35 -1.72 11.32
C GLU A 145 -5.85 -1.93 11.05
N LYS A 146 -5.30 -1.13 10.15
CA LYS A 146 -3.85 -1.13 9.90
C LYS A 146 -3.13 -0.59 11.13
N SER A 147 -2.50 -1.46 11.91
CA SER A 147 -1.60 -1.02 12.96
C SER A 147 -0.24 -0.72 12.35
N PHE A 148 0.11 0.55 12.30
CA PHE A 148 1.46 0.96 11.94
C PHE A 148 2.35 0.96 13.18
N LYS A 149 3.59 0.47 13.06
CA LYS A 149 4.57 0.57 14.16
C LYS A 149 4.86 2.04 14.46
N GLU A 150 4.93 2.39 15.73
CA GLU A 150 5.41 3.72 16.13
C GLU A 150 6.89 3.85 15.77
N LYS A 151 7.23 4.95 15.10
CA LYS A 151 8.61 5.31 14.75
C LYS A 151 8.86 6.77 15.07
N THR A 152 10.10 7.08 15.39
CA THR A 152 10.57 8.46 15.42
C THR A 152 10.90 8.94 14.01
N ILE A 153 10.86 10.25 13.80
CA ILE A 153 11.17 10.87 12.49
C ILE A 153 12.57 10.48 12.02
N SER A 154 13.56 10.46 12.93
CA SER A 154 14.94 10.05 12.60
C SER A 154 15.08 8.61 12.12
N ASN A 155 14.13 7.73 12.48
CA ASN A 155 14.13 6.31 12.12
C ASN A 155 13.25 5.99 10.89
N LEU A 156 12.61 7.00 10.29
CA LEU A 156 11.82 6.81 9.07
C LEU A 156 12.74 6.52 7.89
N LYS A 157 12.33 5.58 7.07
CA LYS A 157 12.96 5.23 5.79
C LYS A 157 11.99 5.49 4.65
N VAL A 158 12.51 5.61 3.44
CA VAL A 158 11.68 5.72 2.24
C VAL A 158 10.75 4.51 2.14
N SER A 159 9.47 4.77 1.83
CA SER A 159 8.39 3.78 1.76
C SER A 159 7.92 3.18 3.10
N ASP A 160 8.36 3.69 4.23
CA ASP A 160 7.80 3.31 5.51
C ASP A 160 6.33 3.74 5.64
N ASN A 161 5.52 2.89 6.25
CA ASN A 161 4.24 3.25 6.84
C ASN A 161 4.38 3.15 8.37
N ALA A 162 4.23 4.27 9.05
CA ALA A 162 4.46 4.34 10.48
C ALA A 162 3.52 5.34 11.16
N ASN A 163 3.23 5.10 12.44
CA ASN A 163 2.68 6.11 13.32
C ASN A 163 3.81 6.97 13.88
N VAL A 164 3.66 8.27 13.75
CA VAL A 164 4.61 9.24 14.32
C VAL A 164 3.83 10.16 15.24
N ARG A 165 4.32 10.33 16.47
CA ARG A 165 3.81 11.36 17.39
C ARG A 165 4.72 12.57 17.30
N ALA A 166 4.21 13.68 16.81
CA ALA A 166 5.01 14.88 16.58
C ALA A 166 4.17 16.14 16.74
N PHE A 167 4.83 17.26 16.92
CA PHE A 167 4.22 18.59 16.91
C PHE A 167 4.26 19.18 15.50
N VAL A 168 3.24 19.96 15.16
CA VAL A 168 3.26 20.79 13.97
C VAL A 168 4.05 22.06 14.30
N VAL A 169 5.26 22.19 13.75
CA VAL A 169 6.13 23.34 13.99
C VAL A 169 6.03 24.41 12.91
N GLN A 170 5.51 24.03 11.74
CA GLN A 170 5.25 24.96 10.66
C GLN A 170 4.08 24.47 9.79
N SER A 171 3.22 25.36 9.37
CA SER A 171 2.18 25.12 8.37
C SER A 171 2.35 26.07 7.21
N PHE A 172 2.01 25.60 6.02
CA PHE A 172 2.01 26.42 4.80
C PHE A 172 0.58 26.73 4.39
N GLU A 173 0.41 27.70 3.53
CA GLU A 173 -0.89 28.07 3.00
C GLU A 173 -1.56 26.87 2.31
N PRO A 174 -2.82 26.54 2.65
CA PRO A 174 -3.57 25.49 1.98
C PRO A 174 -3.74 25.81 0.49
N LYS A 175 -3.63 24.79 -0.35
CA LYS A 175 -3.88 24.92 -1.78
C LYS A 175 -5.08 24.08 -2.16
N THR A 176 -5.90 24.59 -3.08
CA THR A 176 -7.03 23.85 -3.64
C THR A 176 -6.76 23.45 -5.08
N PHE A 177 -7.33 22.34 -5.51
CA PHE A 177 -7.30 21.86 -6.89
C PHE A 177 -8.60 21.15 -7.24
N ASN A 178 -8.92 21.17 -8.52
CA ASN A 178 -10.13 20.59 -9.05
C ASN A 178 -9.89 19.13 -9.49
N VAL A 179 -10.79 18.24 -9.11
CA VAL A 179 -10.77 16.82 -9.45
C VAL A 179 -12.09 16.38 -10.08
N CYS A 180 -12.01 15.35 -10.89
CA CYS A 180 -13.19 14.68 -11.42
C CYS A 180 -13.94 13.96 -10.28
N PRO A 181 -15.26 14.15 -10.12
CA PRO A 181 -16.02 13.49 -9.06
C PRO A 181 -16.08 11.97 -9.20
N GLU A 182 -15.94 11.44 -10.43
CA GLU A 182 -16.04 10.01 -10.69
C GLU A 182 -14.74 9.25 -10.48
N CYS A 183 -13.60 9.79 -10.94
CA CYS A 183 -12.31 9.09 -10.87
C CYS A 183 -11.29 9.74 -9.95
N ASN A 184 -11.60 10.89 -9.34
CA ASN A 184 -10.72 11.67 -8.46
C ASN A 184 -9.38 12.14 -9.09
N LYS A 185 -9.22 12.02 -10.41
CA LYS A 185 -8.07 12.56 -11.12
C LYS A 185 -8.19 14.08 -11.25
N LYS A 186 -7.05 14.75 -11.30
CA LYS A 186 -7.00 16.19 -11.56
C LYS A 186 -7.64 16.47 -12.93
N VAL A 187 -8.47 17.52 -13.00
CA VAL A 187 -9.08 17.96 -14.24
C VAL A 187 -8.28 19.11 -14.86
N ASN A 188 -8.29 19.19 -16.18
CA ASN A 188 -7.69 20.28 -16.93
C ASN A 188 -8.76 21.30 -17.31
N VAL A 189 -8.38 22.57 -17.43
CA VAL A 189 -9.26 23.64 -17.91
C VAL A 189 -9.01 23.81 -19.40
N VAL A 190 -10.03 23.58 -20.23
CA VAL A 190 -9.97 23.75 -21.68
C VAL A 190 -11.16 24.64 -22.10
N GLN A 191 -10.88 25.80 -22.65
CA GLN A 191 -11.91 26.76 -23.09
C GLN A 191 -13.02 27.00 -22.05
N GLU A 192 -12.61 27.32 -20.80
CA GLU A 192 -13.49 27.55 -19.63
C GLU A 192 -14.25 26.31 -19.10
N ASN A 193 -14.10 25.14 -19.72
CA ASN A 193 -14.68 23.89 -19.24
C ASN A 193 -13.64 23.04 -18.50
N PHE A 194 -14.12 22.31 -17.49
CA PHE A 194 -13.30 21.33 -16.77
C PHE A 194 -13.40 19.98 -17.48
N VAL A 195 -12.24 19.50 -17.95
CA VAL A 195 -12.16 18.27 -18.74
C VAL A 195 -11.35 17.22 -17.98
N CYS A 196 -11.94 16.04 -17.80
CA CYS A 196 -11.27 14.84 -17.32
C CYS A 196 -10.85 13.98 -18.51
N ASP A 197 -9.63 13.48 -18.52
CA ASP A 197 -9.11 12.64 -19.61
C ASP A 197 -9.94 11.35 -19.83
N THR A 198 -10.70 10.93 -18.81
CA THR A 198 -11.52 9.69 -18.87
C THR A 198 -13.01 9.99 -19.04
N HIS A 199 -13.52 11.07 -18.42
CA HIS A 199 -14.97 11.34 -18.35
C HIS A 199 -15.38 12.60 -19.13
N ASN A 200 -14.46 13.18 -19.92
CA ASN A 200 -14.69 14.39 -20.70
C ASN A 200 -15.12 15.58 -19.81
N ASN A 201 -16.14 16.33 -20.21
CA ASN A 201 -16.62 17.49 -19.46
C ASN A 201 -17.26 17.06 -18.14
N VAL A 202 -16.79 17.62 -17.04
CA VAL A 202 -17.26 17.32 -15.68
C VAL A 202 -17.47 18.60 -14.88
N ILE A 203 -18.38 18.54 -13.90
CA ILE A 203 -18.45 19.55 -12.85
C ILE A 203 -17.42 19.17 -11.78
N PRO A 204 -16.32 19.93 -11.62
CA PRO A 204 -15.22 19.51 -10.77
C PRO A 204 -15.58 19.57 -9.29
N GLN A 205 -14.99 18.68 -8.49
CA GLN A 205 -14.99 18.78 -7.06
C GLN A 205 -13.68 19.43 -6.60
N LYS A 206 -13.75 20.45 -5.73
CA LYS A 206 -12.57 21.05 -5.09
C LYS A 206 -12.00 20.13 -4.02
N ARG A 207 -10.70 19.95 -4.00
CA ARG A 207 -9.97 19.25 -2.94
C ARG A 207 -8.84 20.13 -2.42
N GLY A 208 -8.62 20.06 -1.12
CA GLY A 208 -7.55 20.79 -0.46
C GLY A 208 -6.33 19.94 -0.22
N VAL A 209 -5.20 20.60 -0.13
CA VAL A 209 -3.91 20.05 0.29
C VAL A 209 -3.17 21.08 1.12
N ILE A 210 -2.57 20.65 2.23
CA ILE A 210 -1.72 21.49 3.07
C ILE A 210 -0.38 20.81 3.28
N ASN A 211 0.68 21.60 3.23
CA ASN A 211 2.01 21.18 3.65
C ASN A 211 2.22 21.61 5.10
N ILE A 212 2.75 20.71 5.91
CA ILE A 212 3.10 20.96 7.30
C ILE A 212 4.48 20.38 7.60
N VAL A 213 5.17 20.95 8.55
CA VAL A 213 6.42 20.41 9.09
C VAL A 213 6.12 19.86 10.48
N LEU A 214 6.49 18.61 10.68
CA LEU A 214 6.37 17.89 11.94
C LEU A 214 7.74 17.78 12.59
N ASP A 215 7.77 17.86 13.92
CA ASP A 215 8.94 17.68 14.77
C ASP A 215 8.58 16.80 15.96
N ASP A 216 9.34 15.75 16.20
CA ASP A 216 9.17 14.83 17.33
C ASP A 216 10.33 14.91 18.35
N GLY A 217 11.22 15.90 18.20
CA GLY A 217 12.43 16.07 19.00
C GLY A 217 13.61 15.22 18.53
N THR A 218 13.43 14.27 17.60
CA THR A 218 14.52 13.49 16.99
C THR A 218 14.87 13.96 15.59
N GLY A 219 13.98 14.75 14.98
CA GLY A 219 14.16 15.32 13.67
C GLY A 219 12.90 16.01 13.16
N THR A 220 13.00 16.64 12.01
CA THR A 220 11.88 17.29 11.34
C THR A 220 11.58 16.63 10.01
N ILE A 221 10.29 16.58 9.64
CA ILE A 221 9.85 16.06 8.35
C ILE A 221 8.76 16.95 7.75
N ARG A 222 8.90 17.26 6.47
CA ARG A 222 7.84 17.93 5.73
C ARG A 222 6.84 16.91 5.21
N THR A 223 5.58 17.10 5.53
CA THR A 223 4.47 16.19 5.19
C THR A 223 3.40 16.93 4.40
N VAL A 224 2.57 16.17 3.70
CA VAL A 224 1.43 16.67 2.93
C VAL A 224 0.16 16.01 3.46
N ALA A 225 -0.78 16.83 3.93
CA ALA A 225 -2.10 16.37 4.32
C ALA A 225 -3.11 16.67 3.19
N PHE A 226 -3.86 15.63 2.79
CA PHE A 226 -4.88 15.73 1.76
C PHE A 226 -6.27 15.91 2.36
N HIS A 227 -7.22 16.30 1.53
CA HIS A 227 -8.60 16.68 1.85
C HIS A 227 -9.26 15.95 3.02
N ASN A 228 -9.21 14.62 3.05
CA ASN A 228 -9.83 13.83 4.13
C ASN A 228 -9.18 14.08 5.50
N LEU A 229 -7.87 14.35 5.52
CA LEU A 229 -7.13 14.67 6.75
C LEU A 229 -7.39 16.11 7.21
N LEU A 230 -7.62 17.04 6.28
CA LEU A 230 -7.96 18.42 6.62
C LEU A 230 -9.25 18.50 7.42
N THR A 231 -10.27 17.74 7.01
CA THR A 231 -11.54 17.66 7.73
C THR A 231 -11.36 17.12 9.15
N ASN A 232 -10.52 16.08 9.33
CA ASN A 232 -10.19 15.53 10.64
C ASN A 232 -9.41 16.50 11.54
N LEU A 233 -8.64 17.41 10.93
CA LEU A 233 -7.93 18.49 11.64
C LEU A 233 -8.83 19.72 11.92
N GLY A 234 -10.11 19.67 11.53
CA GLY A 234 -11.03 20.78 11.69
C GLY A 234 -10.78 21.94 10.71
N ILE A 235 -10.01 21.70 9.65
CA ILE A 235 -9.71 22.72 8.64
C ILE A 235 -10.72 22.62 7.51
N SER A 236 -11.62 23.61 7.41
CA SER A 236 -12.54 23.74 6.29
C SER A 236 -11.81 24.32 5.07
N ILE A 237 -12.04 23.71 3.90
CA ILE A 237 -11.47 24.21 2.64
C ILE A 237 -12.05 25.58 2.26
N GLU A 238 -13.31 25.83 2.59
CA GLU A 238 -13.99 27.09 2.34
C GLU A 238 -13.44 28.22 3.22
N ASP A 239 -12.99 27.90 4.44
CA ASP A 239 -12.38 28.87 5.35
C ASP A 239 -10.90 29.12 5.00
N SER A 240 -10.21 28.19 4.36
CA SER A 240 -8.83 28.35 3.94
C SER A 240 -8.64 29.45 2.87
N GLU A 241 -9.68 29.78 2.12
CA GLU A 241 -9.70 30.93 1.18
C GLU A 241 -9.92 32.28 1.88
N LYS A 242 -10.32 32.26 3.18
CA LYS A 242 -10.70 33.45 3.93
C LYS A 242 -9.75 33.88 5.04
N ILE A 243 -8.75 33.07 5.38
CA ILE A 243 -7.79 33.39 6.44
C ILE A 243 -6.71 34.31 5.86
N PRO A 244 -6.70 35.60 6.22
CA PRO A 244 -5.59 36.48 5.85
C PRO A 244 -4.36 36.02 6.63
N TYR A 245 -3.34 35.62 5.91
CA TYR A 245 -2.06 35.21 6.47
C TYR A 245 -1.41 36.43 7.15
N GLN A 246 -1.32 36.44 8.48
CA GLN A 246 -0.44 37.35 9.17
C GLN A 246 1.00 36.82 9.01
N ARG A 247 1.79 37.53 8.21
CA ARG A 247 3.24 37.35 8.18
C ARG A 247 3.81 38.01 9.45
N GLU A 248 4.35 37.20 10.34
CA GLU A 248 5.39 37.63 11.26
C GLU A 248 6.76 37.33 10.68
#